data_34be01c17cd9ca0a762b0b71e1e9ba88
#
_entry.id   34be01c17cd9ca0a762b0b71e1e9ba88
#
_cell.length_a   1.000
_cell.length_b   1.000
_cell.length_c   1.000
_cell.angle_alpha   90.00
_cell.angle_beta   90.00
_cell.angle_gamma   90.00
#
_symmetry.space_group_name_H-M   'P 1'
#
loop_
_entity.id
_entity.type
_entity.pdbx_description
1 polymer ?
#
loop_
_entity_poly.entity_id
_entity_poly.type
_entity_poly.pdbx_seq_one_letter_code
_entity_poly.pdbx_strand_id
1 'polypeptide(L)'
;MNPLAAVAQLQPPLFTTQNAVHLGDCLEVLSSEYPSESVDLIVTSPPYADQRKTTYGGVAPEDYVEWFLPRAEQFLRVLKPSGSFVLNIKEKAVKGERHTYVLELILALRKQGWLWTEEYIWHKRNCYPGKWPNRFRDAWERCLHFTRQRSFKMNQQAVMVPMGDWAQTRLRSLGKNDVVRYESQVGNAFAKNIANWQGRTMAYPTNVLHLATETGNKQHSAAYPLALPEWFIKLFTDVGDLVLDPFAGSGTTLEAAAGLGRSAVGIDVAPDFVRMCEEKLAAAQLQLL
;
A
#
# COMPACT_ATOMS: atom_id res chain seq x y z
N MET A 1 -49.12 -32.36 -20.64
CA MET A 1 -48.85 -30.91 -20.40
C MET A 1 -47.85 -30.82 -19.27
N ASN A 2 -46.64 -30.45 -19.62
CA ASN A 2 -45.54 -30.39 -18.67
C ASN A 2 -45.20 -28.88 -18.45
N PRO A 3 -45.39 -28.30 -17.29
CA PRO A 3 -44.93 -26.94 -17.03
C PRO A 3 -43.46 -26.96 -16.63
N LEU A 4 -42.58 -26.68 -17.52
CA LEU A 4 -41.21 -26.35 -17.27
C LEU A 4 -41.14 -25.10 -16.35
N ALA A 5 -40.79 -25.32 -15.11
CA ALA A 5 -40.46 -24.26 -14.18
C ALA A 5 -39.26 -23.48 -14.72
N ALA A 6 -39.48 -22.21 -15.05
CA ALA A 6 -38.45 -21.27 -15.38
C ALA A 6 -37.59 -21.07 -14.14
N VAL A 7 -36.39 -21.66 -14.14
CA VAL A 7 -35.33 -21.29 -13.20
C VAL A 7 -34.87 -19.89 -13.63
N ALA A 8 -35.31 -18.87 -12.90
CA ALA A 8 -34.75 -17.54 -13.02
C ALA A 8 -33.26 -17.64 -12.73
N GLN A 9 -32.43 -17.55 -13.77
CA GLN A 9 -31.01 -17.31 -13.65
C GLN A 9 -30.85 -15.94 -12.97
N LEU A 10 -30.55 -15.95 -11.68
CA LEU A 10 -30.02 -14.80 -10.99
C LEU A 10 -28.70 -14.44 -11.71
N GLN A 11 -28.76 -13.43 -12.56
CA GLN A 11 -27.54 -12.84 -13.09
C GLN A 11 -26.71 -12.37 -11.88
N PRO A 12 -25.42 -12.74 -11.81
CA PRO A 12 -24.57 -12.20 -10.78
C PRO A 12 -24.63 -10.67 -10.87
N PRO A 13 -24.59 -9.93 -9.74
CA PRO A 13 -24.59 -8.48 -9.76
C PRO A 13 -23.47 -8.03 -10.69
N LEU A 14 -23.81 -7.16 -11.65
CA LEU A 14 -22.84 -6.53 -12.53
C LEU A 14 -21.84 -5.79 -11.65
N PHE A 15 -20.66 -6.38 -11.45
CA PHE A 15 -19.56 -5.73 -10.78
C PHE A 15 -19.13 -4.52 -11.61
N THR A 16 -19.60 -3.35 -11.22
CA THR A 16 -19.19 -2.09 -11.85
C THR A 16 -17.89 -1.65 -11.20
N THR A 17 -16.87 -1.36 -11.99
CA THR A 17 -15.60 -0.75 -11.56
C THR A 17 -15.81 0.72 -11.17
N GLN A 18 -16.91 1.05 -10.50
CA GLN A 18 -17.23 2.38 -10.01
C GLN A 18 -16.70 2.57 -8.59
N ASN A 19 -16.44 3.82 -8.25
CA ASN A 19 -16.09 4.17 -6.88
C ASN A 19 -17.18 3.73 -5.91
N ALA A 20 -16.80 3.07 -4.81
CA ALA A 20 -17.71 2.59 -3.80
C ALA A 20 -17.11 2.67 -2.40
N VAL A 21 -17.96 2.91 -1.42
CA VAL A 21 -17.59 2.82 0.01
C VAL A 21 -18.59 1.90 0.70
N HIS A 22 -18.08 0.93 1.45
CA HIS A 22 -18.91 -0.04 2.16
C HIS A 22 -18.75 0.10 3.67
N LEU A 23 -19.87 0.07 4.37
CA LEU A 23 -19.92 -0.04 5.84
C LEU A 23 -19.94 -1.52 6.22
N GLY A 24 -18.90 -2.01 6.88
CA GLY A 24 -18.83 -3.41 7.34
C GLY A 24 -17.42 -3.91 7.59
N ASP A 25 -17.31 -5.16 8.06
CA ASP A 25 -16.01 -5.83 8.11
C ASP A 25 -15.57 -6.23 6.70
N CYS A 26 -14.33 -5.92 6.36
CA CYS A 26 -13.79 -6.22 5.03
C CYS A 26 -13.80 -7.73 4.70
N LEU A 27 -13.74 -8.62 5.70
CA LEU A 27 -13.86 -10.06 5.50
C LEU A 27 -15.25 -10.42 4.93
N GLU A 28 -16.32 -9.85 5.50
CA GLU A 28 -17.70 -10.11 5.09
C GLU A 28 -17.99 -9.47 3.73
N VAL A 29 -17.67 -8.18 3.58
CA VAL A 29 -17.92 -7.44 2.34
C VAL A 29 -17.18 -8.06 1.16
N LEU A 30 -15.90 -8.37 1.29
CA LEU A 30 -15.14 -8.96 0.20
C LEU A 30 -15.66 -10.36 -0.18
N SER A 31 -16.01 -11.18 0.81
CA SER A 31 -16.49 -12.55 0.54
C SER A 31 -17.82 -12.58 -0.20
N SER A 32 -18.71 -11.62 0.04
CA SER A 32 -20.07 -11.56 -0.52
C SER A 32 -20.21 -10.74 -1.79
N GLU A 33 -19.43 -9.66 -1.94
CA GLU A 33 -19.69 -8.66 -2.98
C GLU A 33 -18.62 -8.61 -4.07
N TYR A 34 -17.39 -9.11 -3.79
CA TYR A 34 -16.28 -8.95 -4.72
C TYR A 34 -15.87 -10.27 -5.39
N PRO A 35 -15.85 -10.33 -6.74
CA PRO A 35 -15.38 -11.49 -7.45
C PRO A 35 -13.86 -11.68 -7.29
N SER A 36 -13.40 -12.91 -7.51
CA SER A 36 -11.97 -13.19 -7.56
C SER A 36 -11.31 -12.41 -8.70
N GLU A 37 -10.06 -11.99 -8.49
CA GLU A 37 -9.22 -11.37 -9.53
C GLU A 37 -9.82 -10.08 -10.13
N SER A 38 -10.49 -9.27 -9.30
CA SER A 38 -11.13 -8.02 -9.72
C SER A 38 -10.33 -6.77 -9.39
N VAL A 39 -9.42 -6.81 -8.40
CA VAL A 39 -8.68 -5.68 -7.85
C VAL A 39 -7.27 -5.62 -8.41
N ASP A 40 -6.82 -4.45 -8.84
CA ASP A 40 -5.45 -4.25 -9.37
C ASP A 40 -4.44 -3.95 -8.27
N LEU A 41 -4.84 -3.16 -7.26
CA LEU A 41 -3.97 -2.76 -6.16
C LEU A 41 -4.73 -2.69 -4.86
N ILE A 42 -4.15 -3.26 -3.80
CA ILE A 42 -4.58 -3.04 -2.42
C ILE A 42 -3.52 -2.19 -1.73
N VAL A 43 -3.92 -1.02 -1.20
CA VAL A 43 -3.07 -0.17 -0.34
C VAL A 43 -3.83 0.10 0.93
N THR A 44 -3.28 -0.28 2.08
CA THR A 44 -4.01 -0.15 3.33
C THR A 44 -3.11 -0.04 4.55
N SER A 45 -3.69 0.52 5.62
CA SER A 45 -3.11 0.57 6.96
C SER A 45 -4.17 0.09 7.98
N PRO A 46 -4.18 -1.20 8.30
CA PRO A 46 -5.13 -1.75 9.28
C PRO A 46 -4.91 -1.14 10.66
N PRO A 47 -5.88 -1.27 11.58
CA PRO A 47 -5.66 -0.91 12.98
C PRO A 47 -4.42 -1.61 13.53
N TYR A 48 -3.45 -0.85 14.06
CA TYR A 48 -2.26 -1.46 14.67
C TYR A 48 -2.62 -2.12 16.00
N ALA A 49 -1.85 -3.11 16.40
CA ALA A 49 -2.11 -3.87 17.62
C ALA A 49 -2.32 -2.97 18.84
N ASP A 50 -3.39 -3.22 19.60
CA ASP A 50 -3.84 -2.45 20.78
C ASP A 50 -4.10 -0.95 20.54
N GLN A 51 -4.23 -0.51 19.31
CA GLN A 51 -4.57 0.88 19.02
C GLN A 51 -6.07 1.00 18.71
N ARG A 52 -6.62 2.20 18.97
CA ARG A 52 -8.03 2.55 18.67
C ARG A 52 -9.05 1.54 19.22
N LYS A 53 -8.87 1.12 20.46
CA LYS A 53 -9.76 0.16 21.15
C LYS A 53 -11.22 0.57 21.14
N THR A 54 -11.50 1.87 21.21
CA THR A 54 -12.87 2.41 21.19
C THR A 54 -13.54 2.35 19.82
N THR A 55 -12.77 2.36 18.73
CA THR A 55 -13.31 2.38 17.36
C THR A 55 -13.32 0.98 16.74
N TYR A 56 -12.28 0.16 16.97
CA TYR A 56 -12.08 -1.12 16.31
C TYR A 56 -11.95 -2.31 17.28
N GLY A 57 -12.29 -2.13 18.57
CA GLY A 57 -12.20 -3.16 19.60
C GLY A 57 -10.76 -3.47 20.07
N GLY A 58 -9.74 -3.09 19.30
CA GLY A 58 -8.33 -3.35 19.58
C GLY A 58 -7.97 -4.83 19.51
N VAL A 59 -7.06 -5.20 18.65
CA VAL A 59 -6.52 -6.58 18.56
C VAL A 59 -5.22 -6.63 19.33
N ALA A 60 -5.09 -7.59 20.25
CA ALA A 60 -3.85 -7.77 20.99
C ALA A 60 -2.71 -8.18 20.05
N PRO A 61 -1.46 -7.79 20.33
CA PRO A 61 -0.33 -8.18 19.49
C PRO A 61 -0.20 -9.70 19.28
N GLU A 62 -0.53 -10.48 20.31
CA GLU A 62 -0.50 -11.94 20.31
C GLU A 62 -1.52 -12.54 19.33
N ASP A 63 -2.69 -11.92 19.19
CA ASP A 63 -3.81 -12.40 18.36
C ASP A 63 -3.80 -11.79 16.95
N TYR A 64 -2.89 -10.86 16.68
CA TYR A 64 -2.91 -10.05 15.46
C TYR A 64 -2.78 -10.86 14.18
N VAL A 65 -1.91 -11.85 14.18
CA VAL A 65 -1.69 -12.71 13.01
C VAL A 65 -2.94 -13.54 12.70
N GLU A 66 -3.53 -14.15 13.71
CA GLU A 66 -4.76 -14.95 13.57
C GLU A 66 -5.93 -14.11 13.07
N TRP A 67 -6.08 -12.90 13.61
CA TRP A 67 -7.09 -11.93 13.16
C TRP A 67 -6.89 -11.48 11.71
N PHE A 68 -5.64 -11.29 11.26
CA PHE A 68 -5.36 -10.74 9.93
C PHE A 68 -5.43 -11.79 8.81
N LEU A 69 -5.06 -13.03 9.06
CA LEU A 69 -4.95 -14.08 8.04
C LEU A 69 -6.25 -14.36 7.26
N PRO A 70 -7.45 -14.44 7.86
CA PRO A 70 -8.69 -14.63 7.09
C PRO A 70 -8.97 -13.47 6.14
N ARG A 71 -8.63 -12.25 6.53
CA ARG A 71 -8.73 -11.03 5.69
C ARG A 71 -7.74 -11.07 4.53
N ALA A 72 -6.50 -11.45 4.81
CA ALA A 72 -5.45 -11.61 3.80
C ALA A 72 -5.79 -12.71 2.78
N GLU A 73 -6.54 -13.75 3.15
CA GLU A 73 -7.06 -14.76 2.24
C GLU A 73 -8.04 -14.14 1.23
N GLN A 74 -8.95 -13.27 1.69
CA GLN A 74 -9.83 -12.54 0.80
C GLN A 74 -9.06 -11.55 -0.08
N PHE A 75 -8.05 -10.88 0.44
CA PHE A 75 -7.18 -10.01 -0.36
C PHE A 75 -6.48 -10.80 -1.47
N LEU A 76 -5.95 -11.99 -1.15
CA LEU A 76 -5.33 -12.88 -2.14
C LEU A 76 -6.32 -13.33 -3.20
N ARG A 77 -7.58 -13.61 -2.83
CA ARG A 77 -8.63 -14.03 -3.74
C ARG A 77 -9.05 -12.92 -4.70
N VAL A 78 -9.31 -11.72 -4.19
CA VAL A 78 -9.82 -10.60 -5.02
C VAL A 78 -8.73 -9.92 -5.83
N LEU A 79 -7.46 -10.01 -5.42
CA LEU A 79 -6.35 -9.39 -6.14
C LEU A 79 -6.12 -10.11 -7.47
N LYS A 80 -5.95 -9.38 -8.56
CA LYS A 80 -5.55 -9.92 -9.87
C LYS A 80 -4.17 -10.60 -9.79
N PRO A 81 -3.86 -11.58 -10.65
CA PRO A 81 -2.54 -12.22 -10.67
C PRO A 81 -1.39 -11.22 -10.81
N SER A 82 -1.55 -10.19 -11.63
CA SER A 82 -0.57 -9.11 -11.83
C SER A 82 -0.67 -7.96 -10.81
N GLY A 83 -1.59 -8.05 -9.86
CA GLY A 83 -1.84 -7.02 -8.87
C GLY A 83 -0.81 -7.00 -7.74
N SER A 84 -0.86 -5.93 -6.95
CA SER A 84 0.03 -5.69 -5.81
C SER A 84 -0.75 -5.42 -4.53
N PHE A 85 -0.22 -5.88 -3.40
CA PHE A 85 -0.73 -5.57 -2.07
C PHE A 85 0.34 -4.83 -1.27
N VAL A 86 0.04 -3.61 -0.83
CA VAL A 86 0.91 -2.77 0.00
C VAL A 86 0.28 -2.60 1.37
N LEU A 87 0.96 -3.11 2.38
CA LEU A 87 0.55 -3.07 3.79
C LEU A 87 1.42 -2.09 4.57
N ASN A 88 0.85 -0.93 4.93
CA ASN A 88 1.49 -0.01 5.87
C ASN A 88 1.23 -0.48 7.30
N ILE A 89 2.29 -0.83 8.01
CA ILE A 89 2.21 -1.39 9.36
C ILE A 89 3.47 -1.09 10.18
N LYS A 90 3.32 -1.09 11.49
CA LYS A 90 4.40 -0.82 12.42
C LYS A 90 4.30 -1.70 13.66
N GLU A 91 5.45 -2.12 14.18
CA GLU A 91 5.55 -2.84 15.43
C GLU A 91 5.17 -1.96 16.63
N LYS A 92 4.60 -2.60 17.65
CA LYS A 92 4.37 -2.00 18.96
C LYS A 92 5.48 -2.38 19.92
N ALA A 93 5.82 -1.49 20.84
CA ALA A 93 6.61 -1.85 22.01
C ALA A 93 5.69 -2.21 23.18
N VAL A 94 5.89 -3.39 23.74
CA VAL A 94 5.16 -3.91 24.90
C VAL A 94 6.18 -4.11 26.01
N LYS A 95 5.95 -3.53 27.20
CA LYS A 95 6.84 -3.61 28.36
C LYS A 95 8.33 -3.30 28.06
N GLY A 96 8.59 -2.39 27.11
CA GLY A 96 9.94 -1.95 26.73
C GLY A 96 10.62 -2.77 25.63
N GLU A 97 10.01 -3.84 25.15
CA GLU A 97 10.47 -4.69 24.06
C GLU A 97 9.60 -4.49 22.80
N ARG A 98 10.20 -4.58 21.60
CA ARG A 98 9.44 -4.60 20.35
C ARG A 98 8.77 -5.96 20.19
N HIS A 99 7.46 -5.95 20.02
CA HIS A 99 6.69 -7.17 19.76
C HIS A 99 6.91 -7.64 18.31
N THR A 100 7.04 -8.94 18.13
CA THR A 100 7.40 -9.57 16.85
C THR A 100 6.22 -9.77 15.88
N TYR A 101 4.99 -9.37 16.24
CA TYR A 101 3.78 -9.67 15.48
C TYR A 101 3.85 -9.30 13.99
N VAL A 102 4.57 -8.21 13.63
CA VAL A 102 4.73 -7.84 12.20
C VAL A 102 5.64 -8.82 11.48
N LEU A 103 6.72 -9.28 12.11
CA LEU A 103 7.61 -10.30 11.53
C LEU A 103 6.91 -11.65 11.39
N GLU A 104 6.13 -12.04 12.39
CA GLU A 104 5.31 -13.25 12.39
C GLU A 104 4.24 -13.17 11.30
N LEU A 105 3.60 -12.01 11.11
CA LEU A 105 2.64 -11.77 10.04
C LEU A 105 3.28 -11.93 8.66
N ILE A 106 4.48 -11.39 8.43
CA ILE A 106 5.20 -11.58 7.16
C ILE A 106 5.41 -13.08 6.88
N LEU A 107 5.86 -13.83 7.89
CA LEU A 107 6.10 -15.27 7.74
C LEU A 107 4.81 -16.05 7.51
N ALA A 108 3.71 -15.66 8.17
CA ALA A 108 2.41 -16.28 8.01
C ALA A 108 1.79 -16.00 6.63
N LEU A 109 1.87 -14.76 6.13
CA LEU A 109 1.44 -14.39 4.78
C LEU A 109 2.20 -15.18 3.71
N ARG A 110 3.51 -15.35 3.88
CA ARG A 110 4.30 -16.19 2.96
C ARG A 110 3.85 -17.65 2.96
N LYS A 111 3.47 -18.21 4.11
CA LYS A 111 2.89 -19.57 4.19
C LYS A 111 1.52 -19.67 3.54
N GLN A 112 0.75 -18.57 3.54
CA GLN A 112 -0.55 -18.46 2.88
C GLN A 112 -0.45 -18.36 1.34
N GLY A 113 0.76 -18.16 0.79
CA GLY A 113 1.02 -18.11 -0.66
C GLY A 113 1.42 -16.74 -1.20
N TRP A 114 1.48 -15.72 -0.35
CA TRP A 114 1.99 -14.42 -0.75
C TRP A 114 3.49 -14.46 -1.02
N LEU A 115 3.95 -13.75 -2.05
CA LEU A 115 5.36 -13.45 -2.27
C LEU A 115 5.67 -12.10 -1.59
N TRP A 116 6.53 -12.10 -0.60
CA TRP A 116 7.06 -10.86 -0.04
C TRP A 116 8.11 -10.31 -1.00
N THR A 117 7.72 -9.32 -1.81
CA THR A 117 8.49 -8.88 -2.97
C THR A 117 9.45 -7.76 -2.64
N GLU A 118 9.00 -6.77 -1.84
CA GLU A 118 9.82 -5.61 -1.45
C GLU A 118 9.35 -5.07 -0.08
N GLU A 119 10.20 -4.30 0.55
CA GLU A 119 9.88 -3.51 1.71
C GLU A 119 10.27 -2.05 1.46
N TYR A 120 9.27 -1.17 1.46
CA TYR A 120 9.47 0.26 1.42
C TYR A 120 9.40 0.82 2.83
N ILE A 121 10.19 1.85 3.09
CA ILE A 121 10.20 2.54 4.38
C ILE A 121 9.59 3.93 4.19
N TRP A 122 8.49 4.19 4.86
CA TRP A 122 8.02 5.57 4.98
C TRP A 122 8.77 6.26 6.13
N HIS A 123 9.76 7.11 5.79
CA HIS A 123 10.46 7.95 6.73
C HIS A 123 9.71 9.27 6.95
N LYS A 124 9.35 9.56 8.20
CA LYS A 124 8.57 10.73 8.63
C LYS A 124 9.48 11.95 8.76
N ARG A 125 9.48 12.84 7.77
CA ARG A 125 10.37 14.02 7.74
C ARG A 125 10.18 14.99 8.91
N ASN A 126 8.97 15.08 9.46
CA ASN A 126 8.57 15.99 10.53
C ASN A 126 8.24 15.25 11.84
N CYS A 127 9.01 14.22 12.17
CA CYS A 127 8.81 13.47 13.40
C CYS A 127 9.00 14.39 14.62
N TYR A 128 8.01 14.43 15.50
CA TYR A 128 8.05 15.26 16.70
C TYR A 128 9.21 14.84 17.60
N PRO A 129 10.00 15.77 18.19
CA PRO A 129 11.08 15.41 19.10
C PRO A 129 10.51 14.71 20.35
N GLY A 130 11.21 13.70 20.83
CA GLY A 130 10.81 12.95 22.02
C GLY A 130 11.70 11.74 22.24
N LYS A 131 11.76 11.30 23.48
CA LYS A 131 12.51 10.10 23.89
C LYS A 131 11.68 9.25 24.83
N TRP A 132 11.94 7.97 24.82
CA TRP A 132 11.55 7.02 25.84
C TRP A 132 12.75 6.71 26.75
N PRO A 133 12.57 6.20 27.95
CA PRO A 133 13.70 5.93 28.86
C PRO A 133 14.81 5.06 28.25
N ASN A 134 14.45 4.10 27.42
CA ASN A 134 15.35 3.08 26.86
C ASN A 134 15.37 3.00 25.32
N ARG A 135 14.70 3.93 24.60
CA ARG A 135 14.68 3.95 23.13
C ARG A 135 14.37 5.33 22.60
N PHE A 136 14.72 5.55 21.35
CA PHE A 136 14.33 6.76 20.64
C PHE A 136 12.94 6.60 20.01
N ARG A 137 12.38 7.72 19.56
CA ARG A 137 11.12 7.78 18.85
C ARG A 137 11.25 7.14 17.47
N ASP A 138 10.21 6.40 17.07
CA ASP A 138 10.15 5.83 15.74
C ASP A 138 9.86 6.92 14.70
N ALA A 139 10.76 7.10 13.75
CA ALA A 139 10.64 8.06 12.66
C ALA A 139 10.24 7.40 11.33
N TRP A 140 9.87 6.11 11.33
CA TRP A 140 9.53 5.39 10.11
C TRP A 140 8.47 4.31 10.36
N GLU A 141 7.83 3.90 9.27
CA GLU A 141 6.91 2.77 9.21
C GLU A 141 7.21 1.90 8.00
N ARG A 142 6.84 0.63 8.08
CA ARG A 142 6.97 -0.33 6.98
C ARG A 142 5.83 -0.18 6.01
N CYS A 143 6.12 -0.26 4.71
CA CYS A 143 5.15 -0.49 3.66
C CYS A 143 5.55 -1.80 2.99
N LEU A 144 5.00 -2.90 3.46
CA LEU A 144 5.32 -4.25 3.00
C LEU A 144 4.60 -4.50 1.68
N HIS A 145 5.35 -4.86 0.65
CA HIS A 145 4.81 -5.16 -0.67
C HIS A 145 4.75 -6.67 -0.89
N PHE A 146 3.55 -7.14 -1.15
CA PHE A 146 3.27 -8.53 -1.48
C PHE A 146 2.64 -8.65 -2.87
N THR A 147 2.91 -9.78 -3.54
CA THR A 147 2.33 -10.13 -4.83
C THR A 147 1.88 -11.59 -4.83
N ARG A 148 1.01 -11.95 -5.78
CA ARG A 148 0.58 -13.35 -5.99
C ARG A 148 1.62 -14.15 -6.80
N GLN A 149 2.34 -13.48 -7.68
CA GLN A 149 3.30 -14.09 -8.60
C GLN A 149 4.49 -13.16 -8.83
N ARG A 150 5.56 -13.69 -9.44
CA ARG A 150 6.80 -12.94 -9.70
C ARG A 150 6.66 -11.84 -10.76
N SER A 151 5.74 -12.03 -11.70
CA SER A 151 5.45 -11.01 -12.74
C SER A 151 4.23 -10.21 -12.32
N PHE A 152 4.40 -8.93 -12.05
CA PHE A 152 3.36 -8.00 -11.62
C PHE A 152 3.51 -6.66 -12.33
N LYS A 153 2.45 -5.84 -12.32
CA LYS A 153 2.45 -4.50 -12.92
C LYS A 153 3.32 -3.57 -12.10
N MET A 154 4.29 -2.89 -12.76
CA MET A 154 5.19 -1.93 -12.10
C MET A 154 5.62 -0.82 -13.06
N ASN A 155 5.10 0.39 -12.87
CA ASN A 155 5.34 1.58 -13.68
C ASN A 155 6.46 2.44 -13.08
N GLN A 156 7.69 1.95 -13.08
CA GLN A 156 8.84 2.62 -12.44
C GLN A 156 9.05 4.06 -12.93
N GLN A 157 8.73 4.33 -14.19
CA GLN A 157 8.88 5.67 -14.78
C GLN A 157 7.91 6.70 -14.17
N ALA A 158 6.75 6.26 -13.70
CA ALA A 158 5.73 7.14 -13.11
C ALA A 158 6.14 7.73 -11.74
N VAL A 159 7.19 7.18 -11.12
CA VAL A 159 7.69 7.59 -9.80
C VAL A 159 9.15 8.05 -9.82
N MET A 160 9.72 8.31 -10.99
CA MET A 160 11.08 8.83 -11.11
C MET A 160 11.23 10.17 -10.38
N VAL A 161 12.41 10.40 -9.84
CA VAL A 161 12.77 11.60 -9.09
C VAL A 161 13.90 12.34 -9.79
N PRO A 162 14.05 13.67 -9.60
CA PRO A 162 15.21 14.39 -10.11
C PRO A 162 16.52 13.77 -9.61
N MET A 163 17.52 13.71 -10.47
CA MET A 163 18.86 13.28 -10.06
C MET A 163 19.42 14.25 -9.03
N GLY A 164 19.96 13.72 -7.93
CA GLY A 164 20.63 14.51 -6.91
C GLY A 164 21.95 15.12 -7.41
N ASP A 165 22.41 16.18 -6.74
CA ASP A 165 23.58 16.98 -7.13
C ASP A 165 24.87 16.16 -7.31
N TRP A 166 25.04 15.09 -6.51
CA TRP A 166 26.20 14.19 -6.65
C TRP A 166 26.27 13.53 -8.04
N ALA A 167 25.11 13.19 -8.61
CA ALA A 167 25.04 12.54 -9.92
C ALA A 167 25.49 13.52 -11.03
N GLN A 168 25.08 14.77 -10.93
CA GLN A 168 25.53 15.82 -11.87
C GLN A 168 27.04 16.01 -11.81
N THR A 169 27.62 16.07 -10.61
CA THR A 169 29.05 16.19 -10.41
C THR A 169 29.81 14.95 -10.91
N ARG A 170 29.32 13.76 -10.56
CA ARG A 170 29.94 12.49 -10.90
C ARG A 170 29.89 12.21 -12.41
N LEU A 171 28.80 12.53 -13.08
CA LEU A 171 28.59 12.29 -14.50
C LEU A 171 29.37 13.27 -15.41
N ARG A 172 29.82 14.41 -14.88
CA ARG A 172 30.69 15.36 -15.61
C ARG A 172 32.14 14.87 -15.72
N SER A 173 32.59 14.03 -14.78
CA SER A 173 33.97 13.57 -14.65
C SER A 173 34.03 12.05 -14.48
N LEU A 174 33.70 11.32 -15.56
CA LEU A 174 33.78 9.87 -15.58
C LEU A 174 35.23 9.40 -15.75
N GLY A 175 35.72 8.59 -14.81
CA GLY A 175 36.98 7.88 -14.93
C GLY A 175 36.85 6.59 -15.75
N LYS A 176 37.98 6.00 -16.14
CA LYS A 176 38.00 4.71 -16.89
C LYS A 176 37.20 3.61 -16.16
N ASN A 177 37.22 3.58 -14.83
CA ASN A 177 36.51 2.59 -14.01
C ASN A 177 35.00 2.81 -13.96
N ASP A 178 34.48 3.98 -14.36
CA ASP A 178 33.06 4.27 -14.41
C ASP A 178 32.40 3.78 -15.70
N VAL A 179 33.20 3.59 -16.74
CA VAL A 179 32.79 3.14 -18.09
C VAL A 179 32.93 1.64 -18.24
N VAL A 180 33.96 1.06 -17.63
CA VAL A 180 34.25 -0.40 -17.70
C VAL A 180 34.36 -0.88 -16.25
N ARG A 181 33.35 -1.55 -15.76
CA ARG A 181 33.44 -2.27 -14.49
C ARG A 181 33.70 -3.72 -14.77
N TYR A 182 34.91 -4.18 -14.39
CA TYR A 182 35.23 -5.60 -14.33
C TYR A 182 34.27 -6.27 -13.33
N GLU A 183 33.79 -7.48 -13.64
CA GLU A 183 33.03 -8.33 -12.74
C GLU A 183 33.68 -8.35 -11.35
N SER A 184 32.95 -8.03 -10.31
CA SER A 184 33.48 -8.18 -8.95
C SER A 184 33.75 -9.68 -8.73
N GLN A 185 34.92 -10.04 -8.20
CA GLN A 185 35.30 -11.41 -7.87
C GLN A 185 34.37 -12.11 -6.84
N VAL A 186 33.30 -11.49 -6.44
CA VAL A 186 32.34 -11.95 -5.41
C VAL A 186 31.03 -12.45 -6.03
N GLY A 187 30.97 -12.71 -7.33
CA GLY A 187 29.86 -13.43 -7.98
C GLY A 187 28.51 -12.68 -8.03
N ASN A 188 28.40 -11.49 -7.46
CA ASN A 188 27.19 -10.66 -7.55
C ASN A 188 27.41 -9.56 -8.60
N ALA A 189 26.77 -9.69 -9.75
CA ALA A 189 26.83 -8.77 -10.89
C ALA A 189 26.28 -7.37 -10.54
N PHE A 190 26.94 -6.61 -9.68
CA PHE A 190 26.73 -5.18 -9.48
C PHE A 190 27.58 -4.37 -10.46
N ALA A 191 27.54 -4.73 -11.75
CA ALA A 191 28.12 -3.91 -12.81
C ALA A 191 27.22 -2.71 -13.09
N LYS A 192 27.35 -1.63 -12.32
CA LYS A 192 26.69 -0.36 -12.64
C LYS A 192 27.55 0.36 -13.68
N ASN A 193 27.17 0.29 -14.94
CA ASN A 193 27.71 1.19 -15.96
C ASN A 193 27.13 2.60 -15.72
N ILE A 194 27.89 3.44 -15.00
CA ILE A 194 27.48 4.80 -14.65
C ILE A 194 27.32 5.66 -15.91
N ALA A 195 28.05 5.35 -16.99
CA ALA A 195 27.92 6.05 -18.25
C ALA A 195 26.50 5.98 -18.85
N ASN A 196 25.72 4.94 -18.57
CA ASN A 196 24.33 4.82 -19.00
C ASN A 196 23.39 5.89 -18.39
N TRP A 197 23.88 6.65 -17.40
CA TRP A 197 23.14 7.73 -16.76
C TRP A 197 23.51 9.11 -17.30
N GLN A 198 24.51 9.21 -18.19
CA GLN A 198 24.87 10.49 -18.82
C GLN A 198 23.69 11.07 -19.61
N GLY A 199 23.47 12.37 -19.48
CA GLY A 199 22.38 13.09 -20.15
C GLY A 199 20.98 12.87 -19.55
N ARG A 200 20.84 12.02 -18.52
CA ARG A 200 19.57 11.86 -17.80
C ARG A 200 19.44 12.91 -16.72
N THR A 201 18.23 13.43 -16.55
CA THR A 201 17.85 14.38 -15.48
C THR A 201 17.08 13.71 -14.34
N MET A 202 16.55 12.49 -14.58
CA MET A 202 15.72 11.75 -13.67
C MET A 202 16.38 10.41 -13.32
N ALA A 203 16.15 9.95 -12.09
CA ALA A 203 16.61 8.66 -11.56
C ALA A 203 15.45 7.87 -10.96
N TYR A 204 15.60 6.55 -10.87
CA TYR A 204 14.70 5.72 -10.10
C TYR A 204 14.83 6.06 -8.61
N PRO A 205 13.71 6.14 -7.87
CA PRO A 205 13.74 6.40 -6.43
C PRO A 205 14.39 5.25 -5.65
N THR A 206 14.75 5.53 -4.41
CA THR A 206 15.08 4.47 -3.44
C THR A 206 13.79 3.90 -2.85
N ASN A 207 13.90 2.78 -2.12
CA ASN A 207 12.78 2.21 -1.37
C ASN A 207 12.54 2.94 -0.01
N VAL A 208 13.17 4.10 0.23
CA VAL A 208 12.89 4.95 1.38
C VAL A 208 12.17 6.20 0.93
N LEU A 209 10.90 6.34 1.34
CA LEU A 209 10.02 7.45 1.01
C LEU A 209 10.08 8.50 2.11
N HIS A 210 10.67 9.66 1.82
CA HIS A 210 10.82 10.77 2.76
C HIS A 210 9.59 11.69 2.68
N LEU A 211 8.49 11.33 3.38
CA LEU A 211 7.23 12.07 3.36
C LEU A 211 6.92 12.64 4.75
N ALA A 212 6.42 13.89 4.78
CA ALA A 212 5.92 14.46 6.03
C ALA A 212 4.65 13.74 6.49
N THR A 213 4.42 13.69 7.81
CA THR A 213 3.14 13.26 8.35
C THR A 213 2.08 14.34 8.10
N GLU A 214 0.82 13.94 7.98
CA GLU A 214 -0.30 14.87 7.90
C GLU A 214 -0.43 15.66 9.20
N THR A 215 -0.39 16.99 9.14
CA THR A 215 -0.44 17.88 10.31
C THR A 215 -1.76 18.62 10.45
N GLY A 216 -2.58 18.67 9.41
CA GLY A 216 -3.83 19.43 9.36
C GLY A 216 -5.07 18.71 9.89
N ASN A 217 -4.99 17.41 10.11
CA ASN A 217 -6.16 16.59 10.38
C ASN A 217 -6.44 16.45 11.89
N LYS A 218 -7.12 17.45 12.46
CA LYS A 218 -7.48 17.49 13.89
C LYS A 218 -8.40 16.32 14.32
N GLN A 219 -9.10 15.70 13.39
CA GLN A 219 -10.05 14.59 13.66
C GLN A 219 -9.40 13.20 13.48
N HIS A 220 -8.21 13.11 12.87
CA HIS A 220 -7.54 11.85 12.56
C HIS A 220 -6.03 11.91 12.80
N SER A 221 -5.59 11.53 13.99
CA SER A 221 -4.17 11.59 14.40
C SER A 221 -3.26 10.50 13.79
N ALA A 222 -3.75 9.66 12.88
CA ALA A 222 -2.99 8.52 12.37
C ALA A 222 -3.20 8.22 10.87
N ALA A 223 -3.70 9.18 10.08
CA ALA A 223 -3.73 9.03 8.63
C ALA A 223 -2.33 9.23 8.05
N TYR A 224 -1.93 8.40 7.11
CA TYR A 224 -0.75 8.67 6.32
C TYR A 224 -1.00 9.84 5.33
N PRO A 225 0.05 10.55 4.88
CA PRO A 225 -0.11 11.65 3.95
C PRO A 225 -0.57 11.15 2.58
N LEU A 226 -1.34 11.99 1.86
CA LEU A 226 -1.87 11.70 0.52
C LEU A 226 -0.78 11.22 -0.45
N ALA A 227 0.40 11.81 -0.37
CA ALA A 227 1.54 11.44 -1.21
C ALA A 227 2.00 9.97 -1.05
N LEU A 228 1.68 9.30 0.06
CA LEU A 228 2.08 7.91 0.28
C LEU A 228 1.27 6.94 -0.61
N PRO A 229 -0.07 6.89 -0.56
CA PRO A 229 -0.85 6.05 -1.47
C PRO A 229 -0.71 6.50 -2.93
N GLU A 230 -0.62 7.81 -3.24
CA GLU A 230 -0.38 8.28 -4.61
C GLU A 230 0.87 7.67 -5.23
N TRP A 231 1.95 7.56 -4.46
CA TRP A 231 3.20 6.99 -4.95
C TRP A 231 3.02 5.51 -5.34
N PHE A 232 2.36 4.70 -4.49
CA PHE A 232 2.10 3.30 -4.79
C PHE A 232 1.09 3.11 -5.91
N ILE A 233 0.05 3.94 -5.99
CA ILE A 233 -0.95 3.92 -7.07
C ILE A 233 -0.28 4.20 -8.42
N LYS A 234 0.56 5.24 -8.51
CA LYS A 234 1.34 5.54 -9.73
C LYS A 234 2.27 4.40 -10.12
N LEU A 235 2.88 3.73 -9.14
CA LEU A 235 3.84 2.64 -9.38
C LEU A 235 3.16 1.37 -9.86
N PHE A 236 2.01 0.99 -9.29
CA PHE A 236 1.42 -0.34 -9.47
C PHE A 236 0.13 -0.37 -10.28
N THR A 237 -0.36 0.77 -10.76
CA THR A 237 -1.61 0.84 -11.53
C THR A 237 -1.52 1.76 -12.74
N ASP A 238 -2.43 1.52 -13.71
CA ASP A 238 -2.73 2.42 -14.82
C ASP A 238 -4.03 3.18 -14.54
N VAL A 239 -4.32 4.22 -15.33
CA VAL A 239 -5.61 4.93 -15.28
C VAL A 239 -6.75 3.95 -15.58
N GLY A 240 -7.81 4.00 -14.78
CA GLY A 240 -8.97 3.09 -14.89
C GLY A 240 -8.83 1.79 -14.08
N ASP A 241 -7.66 1.45 -13.56
CA ASP A 241 -7.49 0.30 -12.66
C ASP A 241 -8.23 0.49 -11.33
N LEU A 242 -8.53 -0.61 -10.64
CA LEU A 242 -9.25 -0.63 -9.36
C LEU A 242 -8.28 -0.70 -8.17
N VAL A 243 -8.39 0.29 -7.30
CA VAL A 243 -7.67 0.36 -6.01
C VAL A 243 -8.62 0.08 -4.86
N LEU A 244 -8.24 -0.84 -3.98
CA LEU A 244 -9.00 -1.23 -2.78
C LEU A 244 -8.23 -0.80 -1.52
N ASP A 245 -8.95 -0.16 -0.58
CA ASP A 245 -8.51 0.01 0.81
C ASP A 245 -9.51 -0.67 1.75
N PRO A 246 -9.20 -1.89 2.24
CA PRO A 246 -10.10 -2.65 3.11
C PRO A 246 -10.18 -2.13 4.56
N PHE A 247 -9.41 -1.08 4.91
CA PHE A 247 -9.44 -0.38 6.19
C PHE A 247 -9.34 1.13 5.92
N ALA A 248 -10.33 1.65 5.16
CA ALA A 248 -10.26 2.93 4.49
C ALA A 248 -10.07 4.14 5.45
N GLY A 249 -10.51 4.03 6.70
CA GLY A 249 -10.38 5.11 7.68
C GLY A 249 -10.95 6.42 7.13
N SER A 250 -10.14 7.47 7.10
CA SER A 250 -10.55 8.78 6.57
C SER A 250 -10.54 8.88 5.03
N GLY A 251 -10.31 7.80 4.29
CA GLY A 251 -10.41 7.77 2.83
C GLY A 251 -9.21 8.36 2.06
N THR A 252 -8.04 8.45 2.66
CA THR A 252 -6.85 9.02 1.98
C THR A 252 -6.43 8.22 0.74
N THR A 253 -6.51 6.89 0.79
CA THR A 253 -6.25 6.03 -0.39
C THR A 253 -7.27 6.28 -1.50
N LEU A 254 -8.54 6.44 -1.13
CA LEU A 254 -9.63 6.63 -2.09
C LEU A 254 -9.49 7.99 -2.80
N GLU A 255 -9.20 9.03 -2.03
CA GLU A 255 -8.91 10.38 -2.54
C GLU A 255 -7.74 10.35 -3.55
N ALA A 256 -6.64 9.66 -3.18
CA ALA A 256 -5.48 9.50 -4.05
C ALA A 256 -5.83 8.75 -5.34
N ALA A 257 -6.57 7.66 -5.25
CA ALA A 257 -6.93 6.83 -6.41
C ALA A 257 -7.86 7.59 -7.35
N ALA A 258 -8.92 8.19 -6.84
CA ALA A 258 -9.84 8.99 -7.62
C ALA A 258 -9.14 10.20 -8.27
N GLY A 259 -8.34 10.96 -7.53
CA GLY A 259 -7.57 12.10 -8.06
C GLY A 259 -6.56 11.73 -9.14
N LEU A 260 -6.16 10.47 -9.23
CA LEU A 260 -5.28 9.92 -10.26
C LEU A 260 -6.06 9.21 -11.41
N GLY A 261 -7.38 9.27 -11.44
CA GLY A 261 -8.20 8.65 -12.47
C GLY A 261 -8.31 7.12 -12.35
N ARG A 262 -8.13 6.57 -11.14
CA ARG A 262 -8.37 5.17 -10.82
C ARG A 262 -9.75 5.02 -10.18
N SER A 263 -10.35 3.84 -10.34
CA SER A 263 -11.52 3.48 -9.53
C SER A 263 -11.07 3.17 -8.11
N ALA A 264 -11.86 3.56 -7.11
CA ALA A 264 -11.53 3.42 -5.70
C ALA A 264 -12.64 2.72 -4.93
N VAL A 265 -12.27 1.71 -4.15
CA VAL A 265 -13.16 1.02 -3.23
C VAL A 265 -12.60 1.11 -1.83
N GLY A 266 -13.43 1.56 -0.89
CA GLY A 266 -13.11 1.62 0.53
C GLY A 266 -14.06 0.79 1.36
N ILE A 267 -13.54 0.15 2.41
CA ILE A 267 -14.36 -0.57 3.38
C ILE A 267 -13.95 -0.10 4.78
N ASP A 268 -14.90 0.24 5.62
CA ASP A 268 -14.64 0.54 7.03
C ASP A 268 -15.83 0.12 7.91
N VAL A 269 -15.56 -0.26 9.15
CA VAL A 269 -16.59 -0.65 10.13
C VAL A 269 -17.23 0.54 10.82
N ALA A 270 -16.61 1.72 10.73
CA ALA A 270 -17.08 2.92 11.42
C ALA A 270 -17.90 3.81 10.46
N PRO A 271 -19.19 4.09 10.76
CA PRO A 271 -20.04 4.90 9.89
C PRO A 271 -19.50 6.30 9.62
N ASP A 272 -18.81 6.89 10.60
CA ASP A 272 -18.22 8.22 10.43
C ASP A 272 -17.08 8.22 9.40
N PHE A 273 -16.31 7.14 9.32
CA PHE A 273 -15.25 6.99 8.33
C PHE A 273 -15.80 6.73 6.94
N VAL A 274 -16.85 5.94 6.83
CA VAL A 274 -17.57 5.72 5.56
C VAL A 274 -18.04 7.05 5.00
N ARG A 275 -18.70 7.89 5.79
CA ARG A 275 -19.14 9.23 5.38
C ARG A 275 -17.97 10.11 4.91
N MET A 276 -16.85 10.12 5.66
CA MET A 276 -15.66 10.87 5.25
C MET A 276 -15.08 10.38 3.92
N CYS A 277 -15.09 9.08 3.69
CA CYS A 277 -14.67 8.48 2.42
C CYS A 277 -15.54 8.93 1.26
N GLU A 278 -16.88 8.90 1.43
CA GLU A 278 -17.85 9.34 0.42
C GLU A 278 -17.65 10.83 0.06
N GLU A 279 -17.48 11.69 1.06
CA GLU A 279 -17.22 13.12 0.87
C GLU A 279 -15.93 13.37 0.08
N LYS A 280 -14.85 12.66 0.39
CA LYS A 280 -13.57 12.79 -0.30
C LYS A 280 -13.62 12.26 -1.73
N LEU A 281 -14.29 11.13 -1.96
CA LEU A 281 -14.49 10.59 -3.30
C LEU A 281 -15.28 11.55 -4.18
N ALA A 282 -16.39 12.12 -3.66
CA ALA A 282 -17.18 13.11 -4.38
C ALA A 282 -16.36 14.35 -4.73
N ALA A 283 -15.55 14.86 -3.79
CA ALA A 283 -14.69 16.01 -4.01
C ALA A 283 -13.60 15.75 -5.07
N ALA A 284 -12.97 14.57 -5.03
CA ALA A 284 -11.93 14.21 -5.99
C ALA A 284 -12.48 14.03 -7.42
N GLN A 285 -13.69 13.50 -7.57
CA GLN A 285 -14.36 13.37 -8.86
C GLN A 285 -14.69 14.72 -9.51
N LEU A 286 -15.09 15.70 -8.71
CA LEU A 286 -15.39 17.05 -9.21
C LEU A 286 -14.15 17.78 -9.75
N GLN A 287 -12.95 17.41 -9.30
CA GLN A 287 -11.69 18.01 -9.78
C GLN A 287 -11.23 17.45 -11.13
N LEU A 288 -11.79 16.34 -11.58
CA LEU A 288 -11.46 15.72 -12.86
C LEU A 288 -12.36 16.16 -14.02
N LEU A 289 -13.45 16.86 -13.72
CA LEU A 289 -14.38 17.45 -14.68
C LEU A 289 -13.97 18.88 -15.05
#